data_dec9ab742dd3449c7d8ba160d8703f0b
#
_entry.id   dec9ab742dd3449c7d8ba160d8703f0b
#
_cell.length_a   1.000
_cell.length_b   1.000
_cell.length_c   1.000
_cell.angle_alpha   90.00
_cell.angle_beta   90.00
_cell.angle_gamma   90.00
#
_symmetry.space_group_name_H-M   'P 1'
#
loop_
_entity.id
_entity.type
_entity.pdbx_description
1 polymer ?
#
loop_
_entity_poly.entity_id
_entity_poly.type
_entity_poly.pdbx_seq_one_letter_code
_entity_poly.pdbx_strand_id
1 'polypeptide(L)'
;SPIVNTIEEMIEALRRHPLAGRGPEAWITGFGYDEGKLAEHRTPTIEDLDRVSTTQPVFVKRSDCHSAICNSVALRLAGIEAGTPDPAGGRFGRFPDGRPNGILTEFNAAQVVERLMGEPTFESEVEMMTASGEHFLARGILAFTEMMADYRQLGVYREAARRGFPVRAGLY
;
A
#
# COMPACT_ATOMS: atom_id res chain seq x y z
N SER A 1 5.53 -9.82 6.86
CA SER A 1 4.05 -9.91 6.77
C SER A 1 3.64 -11.36 6.73
N PRO A 2 2.57 -11.75 7.40
CA PRO A 2 2.04 -13.12 7.27
C PRO A 2 1.63 -13.36 5.80
N ILE A 3 1.86 -14.58 5.32
CA ILE A 3 1.28 -15.03 4.05
C ILE A 3 -0.22 -15.19 4.31
N VAL A 4 -1.05 -14.49 3.54
CA VAL A 4 -2.51 -14.59 3.60
C VAL A 4 -3.02 -15.31 2.37
N ASN A 5 -3.90 -16.28 2.54
CA ASN A 5 -4.48 -17.10 1.48
C ASN A 5 -6.00 -16.89 1.33
N THR A 6 -6.60 -16.12 2.20
CA THR A 6 -8.04 -15.79 2.17
C THR A 6 -8.26 -14.32 2.51
N ILE A 7 -9.40 -13.77 2.10
CA ILE A 7 -9.82 -12.42 2.49
C ILE A 7 -10.01 -12.34 4.01
N GLU A 8 -10.48 -13.40 4.65
CA GLU A 8 -10.64 -13.43 6.10
C GLU A 8 -9.30 -13.32 6.83
N GLU A 9 -8.29 -14.09 6.41
CA GLU A 9 -6.93 -13.99 6.96
C GLU A 9 -6.34 -12.59 6.76
N MET A 10 -6.62 -11.95 5.62
CA MET A 10 -6.20 -10.57 5.36
C MET A 10 -6.86 -9.59 6.36
N ILE A 11 -8.17 -9.71 6.56
CA ILE A 11 -8.92 -8.89 7.53
C ILE A 11 -8.33 -9.06 8.94
N GLU A 12 -8.10 -10.29 9.37
CA GLU A 12 -7.51 -10.59 10.68
C GLU A 12 -6.08 -10.04 10.82
N ALA A 13 -5.28 -10.11 9.76
CA ALA A 13 -3.94 -9.53 9.76
C ALA A 13 -3.99 -8.00 9.89
N LEU A 14 -4.91 -7.34 9.18
CA LEU A 14 -5.10 -5.89 9.24
C LEU A 14 -5.64 -5.43 10.61
N ARG A 15 -6.52 -6.19 11.24
CA ARG A 15 -6.99 -5.92 12.62
C ARG A 15 -5.87 -5.96 13.66
N ARG A 16 -4.81 -6.72 13.40
CA ARG A 16 -3.60 -6.78 14.25
C ARG A 16 -2.53 -5.75 13.89
N HIS A 17 -2.84 -4.85 12.96
CA HIS A 17 -1.90 -3.78 12.59
C HIS A 17 -1.55 -2.92 13.82
N PRO A 18 -0.27 -2.50 14.01
CA PRO A 18 0.15 -1.74 15.20
C PRO A 18 -0.63 -0.44 15.44
N LEU A 19 -1.20 0.13 14.38
CA LEU A 19 -2.01 1.35 14.45
C LEU A 19 -3.52 1.07 14.57
N ALA A 20 -3.97 -0.18 14.58
CA ALA A 20 -5.37 -0.51 14.78
C ALA A 20 -5.83 -0.06 16.18
N GLY A 21 -6.97 0.64 16.24
CA GLY A 21 -7.51 1.21 17.48
C GLY A 21 -6.82 2.51 17.95
N ARG A 22 -5.88 3.08 17.18
CA ARG A 22 -5.14 4.30 17.57
C ARG A 22 -5.84 5.61 17.23
N GLY A 23 -7.09 5.55 16.74
CA GLY A 23 -7.89 6.74 16.40
C GLY A 23 -8.06 6.95 14.90
N PRO A 24 -8.97 7.87 14.51
CA PRO A 24 -9.41 8.03 13.12
C PRO A 24 -8.32 8.56 12.17
N GLU A 25 -7.28 9.19 12.69
CA GLU A 25 -6.14 9.71 11.91
C GLU A 25 -5.10 8.64 11.60
N ALA A 26 -5.15 7.50 12.30
CA ALA A 26 -4.16 6.43 12.16
C ALA A 26 -4.56 5.47 11.02
N TRP A 27 -3.75 5.40 9.98
CA TRP A 27 -3.97 4.54 8.83
C TRP A 27 -3.58 3.10 9.12
N ILE A 28 -4.49 2.18 8.82
CA ILE A 28 -4.20 0.75 8.78
C ILE A 28 -3.78 0.41 7.36
N THR A 29 -2.52 0.00 7.16
CA THR A 29 -1.97 -0.24 5.84
C THR A 29 -1.58 -1.70 5.63
N GLY A 30 -1.65 -2.16 4.39
CA GLY A 30 -1.19 -3.48 3.98
C GLY A 30 -0.57 -3.44 2.59
N PHE A 31 0.20 -4.48 2.27
CA PHE A 31 0.84 -4.62 0.98
C PHE A 31 0.89 -6.08 0.54
N GLY A 32 0.76 -6.30 -0.76
CA GLY A 32 1.11 -7.57 -1.38
C GLY A 32 -0.04 -8.55 -1.53
N TYR A 33 -1.32 -8.12 -1.41
CA TYR A 33 -2.42 -9.01 -1.77
C TYR A 33 -2.39 -9.32 -3.28
N ASP A 34 -2.86 -10.50 -3.62
CA ASP A 34 -2.96 -10.99 -4.98
C ASP A 34 -4.23 -11.88 -5.05
N GLU A 35 -5.25 -11.41 -5.76
CA GLU A 35 -6.52 -12.13 -5.86
C GLU A 35 -6.38 -13.50 -6.50
N GLY A 36 -5.35 -13.71 -7.31
CA GLY A 36 -5.04 -15.02 -7.88
C GLY A 36 -4.58 -16.05 -6.84
N LYS A 37 -4.08 -15.58 -5.69
CA LYS A 37 -3.64 -16.42 -4.56
C LYS A 37 -4.66 -16.53 -3.45
N LEU A 38 -5.67 -15.66 -3.43
CA LEU A 38 -6.76 -15.75 -2.47
C LEU A 38 -7.72 -16.88 -2.85
N ALA A 39 -8.17 -17.65 -1.88
CA ALA A 39 -9.09 -18.77 -2.10
C ALA A 39 -10.43 -18.34 -2.72
N GLU A 40 -10.84 -17.11 -2.47
CA GLU A 40 -12.06 -16.51 -3.03
C GLU A 40 -11.91 -16.12 -4.51
N HIS A 41 -10.70 -16.09 -5.07
CA HIS A 41 -10.39 -15.72 -6.44
C HIS A 41 -11.06 -14.42 -6.92
N ARG A 42 -11.18 -13.46 -6.02
CA ARG A 42 -11.73 -12.13 -6.30
C ARG A 42 -10.93 -11.03 -5.61
N THR A 43 -10.95 -9.85 -6.19
CA THR A 43 -10.43 -8.66 -5.51
C THR A 43 -11.29 -8.35 -4.28
N PRO A 44 -10.69 -8.11 -3.12
CA PRO A 44 -11.42 -7.60 -1.95
C PRO A 44 -12.03 -6.23 -2.25
N THR A 45 -13.15 -5.93 -1.60
CA THR A 45 -13.89 -4.69 -1.81
C THR A 45 -14.00 -3.87 -0.52
N ILE A 46 -14.63 -2.72 -0.65
CA ILE A 46 -14.98 -1.86 0.50
C ILE A 46 -15.71 -2.63 1.60
N GLU A 47 -16.60 -3.58 1.23
CA GLU A 47 -17.39 -4.38 2.18
C GLU A 47 -16.48 -5.30 3.01
N ASP A 48 -15.41 -5.83 2.42
CA ASP A 48 -14.41 -6.63 3.13
C ASP A 48 -13.58 -5.75 4.07
N LEU A 49 -13.12 -4.59 3.60
CA LEU A 49 -12.26 -3.71 4.38
C LEU A 49 -13.01 -2.93 5.47
N ASP A 50 -14.28 -2.66 5.32
CA ASP A 50 -15.12 -2.09 6.39
C ASP A 50 -15.26 -3.06 7.58
N ARG A 51 -15.07 -4.36 7.36
CA ARG A 51 -14.98 -5.36 8.45
C ARG A 51 -13.70 -5.21 9.26
N VAL A 52 -12.65 -4.59 8.72
CA VAL A 52 -11.43 -4.25 9.49
C VAL A 52 -11.72 -3.07 10.42
N SER A 53 -12.26 -1.99 9.86
CA SER A 53 -12.64 -0.79 10.62
C SER A 53 -13.63 0.07 9.83
N THR A 54 -14.60 0.63 10.54
CA THR A 54 -15.53 1.66 10.04
C THR A 54 -15.21 3.06 10.59
N THR A 55 -14.16 3.18 11.39
CA THR A 55 -13.75 4.43 12.05
C THR A 55 -12.34 4.88 11.69
N GLN A 56 -11.49 3.94 11.26
CA GLN A 56 -10.12 4.23 10.82
C GLN A 56 -9.99 3.97 9.31
N PRO A 57 -9.20 4.77 8.59
CA PRO A 57 -8.92 4.50 7.19
C PRO A 57 -8.05 3.25 7.02
N VAL A 58 -8.43 2.42 6.07
CA VAL A 58 -7.72 1.18 5.68
C VAL A 58 -7.33 1.29 4.21
N PHE A 59 -6.06 1.01 3.91
CA PHE A 59 -5.51 1.03 2.57
C PHE A 59 -4.57 -0.16 2.36
N VAL A 60 -4.81 -0.95 1.32
CA VAL A 60 -4.00 -2.13 1.01
C VAL A 60 -3.56 -2.08 -0.45
N LYS A 61 -2.25 -2.06 -0.66
CA LYS A 61 -1.65 -2.05 -2.00
C LYS A 61 -1.55 -3.46 -2.56
N ARG A 62 -1.88 -3.64 -3.83
CA ARG A 62 -1.73 -4.90 -4.54
C ARG A 62 -0.25 -5.25 -4.76
N SER A 63 0.04 -6.51 -4.98
CA SER A 63 1.41 -7.03 -5.20
C SER A 63 2.11 -6.41 -6.42
N ASP A 64 1.37 -5.94 -7.41
CA ASP A 64 1.90 -5.25 -8.60
C ASP A 64 2.28 -3.79 -8.37
N CYS A 65 1.96 -3.21 -7.20
CA CYS A 65 2.12 -1.80 -6.87
C CYS A 65 1.29 -0.80 -7.71
N HIS A 66 0.53 -1.27 -8.70
CA HIS A 66 -0.27 -0.41 -9.59
C HIS A 66 -1.68 -0.17 -9.08
N SER A 67 -2.21 -1.09 -8.29
CA SER A 67 -3.58 -1.02 -7.78
C SER A 67 -3.61 -1.11 -6.26
N ALA A 68 -4.71 -0.63 -5.69
CA ALA A 68 -4.96 -0.70 -4.26
C ALA A 68 -6.44 -0.90 -3.98
N ILE A 69 -6.75 -1.23 -2.74
CA ILE A 69 -8.11 -1.26 -2.21
C ILE A 69 -8.16 -0.43 -0.92
N CYS A 70 -9.29 0.19 -0.66
CA CYS A 70 -9.49 0.95 0.57
C CYS A 70 -10.93 0.82 1.09
N ASN A 71 -11.09 1.15 2.38
CA ASN A 71 -12.40 1.10 3.03
C ASN A 71 -13.21 2.40 2.83
N SER A 72 -14.44 2.41 3.35
CA SER A 72 -15.36 3.56 3.26
C SER A 72 -14.81 4.83 3.92
N VAL A 73 -14.03 4.68 4.99
CA VAL A 73 -13.41 5.81 5.70
C VAL A 73 -12.37 6.48 4.80
N ALA A 74 -11.49 5.68 4.17
CA ALA A 74 -10.46 6.19 3.28
C ALA A 74 -11.06 6.86 2.02
N LEU A 75 -12.09 6.27 1.41
CA LEU A 75 -12.81 6.88 0.28
C LEU A 75 -13.40 8.23 0.65
N ARG A 76 -14.08 8.31 1.80
CA ARG A 76 -14.67 9.55 2.30
C ARG A 76 -13.62 10.63 2.54
N LEU A 77 -12.49 10.29 3.16
CA LEU A 77 -11.37 11.23 3.35
C LEU A 77 -10.80 11.72 2.02
N ALA A 78 -10.79 10.88 1.01
CA ALA A 78 -10.33 11.21 -0.34
C ALA A 78 -11.38 11.97 -1.18
N GLY A 79 -12.60 12.17 -0.68
CA GLY A 79 -13.69 12.79 -1.43
C GLY A 79 -14.15 11.97 -2.63
N ILE A 80 -13.97 10.63 -2.58
CA ILE A 80 -14.36 9.73 -3.67
C ILE A 80 -15.78 9.23 -3.43
N GLU A 81 -16.71 9.73 -4.24
CA GLU A 81 -18.14 9.45 -4.21
C GLU A 81 -18.63 8.87 -5.54
N ALA A 82 -19.93 8.54 -5.64
CA ALA A 82 -20.52 7.95 -6.83
C ALA A 82 -20.30 8.78 -8.11
N GLY A 83 -20.31 10.11 -8.01
CA GLY A 83 -20.14 11.03 -9.13
C GLY A 83 -18.69 11.51 -9.34
N THR A 84 -17.74 11.09 -8.53
CA THR A 84 -16.36 11.55 -8.65
C THR A 84 -15.74 11.05 -9.96
N PRO A 85 -15.21 11.94 -10.83
CA PRO A 85 -14.57 11.52 -12.07
C PRO A 85 -13.30 10.72 -11.82
N ASP A 86 -13.01 9.79 -12.70
CA ASP A 86 -11.77 9.03 -12.66
C ASP A 86 -10.57 9.95 -12.96
N PRO A 87 -9.43 9.76 -12.27
CA PRO A 87 -8.22 10.50 -12.57
C PRO A 87 -7.64 10.07 -13.93
N ALA A 88 -6.90 10.96 -14.58
CA ALA A 88 -6.23 10.64 -15.83
C ALA A 88 -5.29 9.42 -15.64
N GLY A 89 -5.46 8.38 -16.45
CA GLY A 89 -4.66 7.15 -16.37
C GLY A 89 -4.93 6.28 -15.14
N GLY A 90 -6.09 6.47 -14.48
CA GLY A 90 -6.53 5.62 -13.37
C GLY A 90 -8.05 5.48 -13.34
N ARG A 91 -8.56 4.61 -12.49
CA ARG A 91 -10.01 4.38 -12.35
C ARG A 91 -10.40 4.08 -10.92
N PHE A 92 -11.49 4.69 -10.45
CA PHE A 92 -12.19 4.31 -9.23
C PHE A 92 -13.18 3.20 -9.53
N GLY A 93 -12.99 2.03 -8.92
CA GLY A 93 -13.91 0.91 -9.06
C GLY A 93 -15.29 1.23 -8.49
N ARG A 94 -16.35 0.73 -9.15
CA ARG A 94 -17.73 0.96 -8.76
C ARG A 94 -18.55 -0.33 -8.80
N PHE A 95 -19.51 -0.40 -7.93
CA PHE A 95 -20.58 -1.39 -8.02
C PHE A 95 -21.52 -1.07 -9.20
N PRO A 96 -22.39 -2.01 -9.61
CA PRO A 96 -23.37 -1.77 -10.69
C PRO A 96 -24.32 -0.58 -10.44
N ASP A 97 -24.54 -0.21 -9.19
CA ASP A 97 -25.36 0.94 -8.79
C ASP A 97 -24.61 2.29 -8.81
N GLY A 98 -23.32 2.27 -9.21
CA GLY A 98 -22.48 3.46 -9.33
C GLY A 98 -21.72 3.83 -8.05
N ARG A 99 -22.02 3.22 -6.91
CA ARG A 99 -21.27 3.48 -5.66
C ARG A 99 -19.83 2.99 -5.78
N PRO A 100 -18.83 3.72 -5.24
CA PRO A 100 -17.46 3.24 -5.18
C PRO A 100 -17.36 1.91 -4.41
N ASN A 101 -16.56 0.98 -4.93
CA ASN A 101 -16.38 -0.34 -4.33
C ASN A 101 -15.03 -0.50 -3.59
N GLY A 102 -14.28 0.59 -3.44
CA GLY A 102 -12.99 0.61 -2.75
C GLY A 102 -11.79 0.21 -3.62
N ILE A 103 -12.00 -0.26 -4.84
CA ILE A 103 -10.91 -0.65 -5.75
C ILE A 103 -10.37 0.60 -6.46
N LEU A 104 -9.07 0.77 -6.40
CA LEU A 104 -8.33 1.87 -7.04
C LEU A 104 -7.40 1.23 -8.08
N THR A 105 -7.76 1.40 -9.36
CA THR A 105 -7.02 0.78 -10.47
C THR A 105 -6.04 1.79 -11.05
N GLU A 106 -4.81 1.37 -11.24
CA GLU A 106 -3.65 2.11 -11.66
C GLU A 106 -3.13 3.12 -10.61
N PHE A 107 -1.87 3.44 -10.76
CA PHE A 107 -1.11 4.27 -9.84
C PHE A 107 -1.79 5.60 -9.52
N ASN A 108 -2.32 6.29 -10.54
CA ASN A 108 -2.95 7.60 -10.36
C ASN A 108 -4.22 7.55 -9.51
N ALA A 109 -4.98 6.46 -9.55
CA ALA A 109 -6.15 6.30 -8.68
C ALA A 109 -5.73 5.97 -7.23
N ALA A 110 -4.77 5.07 -7.05
CA ALA A 110 -4.25 4.72 -5.73
C ALA A 110 -3.61 5.93 -5.03
N GLN A 111 -2.88 6.76 -5.78
CA GLN A 111 -2.18 7.94 -5.27
C GLN A 111 -3.13 9.02 -4.71
N VAL A 112 -4.39 9.10 -5.19
CA VAL A 112 -5.38 10.04 -4.62
C VAL A 112 -5.61 9.77 -3.13
N VAL A 113 -5.65 8.50 -2.74
CA VAL A 113 -5.80 8.09 -1.33
C VAL A 113 -4.45 8.08 -0.61
N GLU A 114 -3.42 7.59 -1.25
CA GLU A 114 -2.08 7.42 -0.66
C GLU A 114 -1.48 8.74 -0.15
N ARG A 115 -1.70 9.85 -0.87
CA ARG A 115 -1.26 11.19 -0.47
C ARG A 115 -1.84 11.68 0.86
N LEU A 116 -2.98 11.14 1.29
CA LEU A 116 -3.60 11.49 2.56
C LEU A 116 -2.88 10.88 3.78
N MET A 117 -2.07 9.85 3.56
CA MET A 117 -1.28 9.22 4.63
C MET A 117 -0.06 10.05 5.03
N GLY A 118 0.23 11.13 4.31
CA GLY A 118 1.46 11.92 4.46
C GLY A 118 2.66 11.22 3.82
N GLU A 119 3.71 11.98 3.63
CA GLU A 119 4.97 11.44 3.13
C GLU A 119 5.84 10.95 4.29
N PRO A 120 6.53 9.82 4.12
CA PRO A 120 7.51 9.39 5.11
C PRO A 120 8.62 10.45 5.24
N THR A 121 9.17 10.57 6.42
CA THR A 121 10.33 11.44 6.63
C THR A 121 11.56 10.85 5.94
N PHE A 122 12.52 11.69 5.57
CA PHE A 122 13.78 11.21 4.99
C PHE A 122 14.44 10.16 5.89
N GLU A 123 14.45 10.38 7.19
CA GLU A 123 15.04 9.44 8.16
C GLU A 123 14.30 8.09 8.16
N SER A 124 12.96 8.10 8.18
CA SER A 124 12.19 6.85 8.13
C SER A 124 12.38 6.08 6.82
N GLU A 125 12.58 6.78 5.69
CA GLU A 125 12.89 6.13 4.42
C GLU A 125 14.28 5.45 4.46
N VAL A 126 15.28 6.11 5.06
CA VAL A 126 16.60 5.51 5.25
C VAL A 126 16.55 4.30 6.16
N GLU A 127 15.79 4.35 7.26
CA GLU A 127 15.58 3.21 8.16
C GLU A 127 14.91 2.04 7.45
N MET A 128 13.84 2.30 6.69
CA MET A 128 13.14 1.26 5.88
C MET A 128 14.07 0.64 4.84
N MET A 129 14.88 1.46 4.15
CA MET A 129 15.86 0.99 3.19
C MET A 129 16.90 0.09 3.88
N THR A 130 17.44 0.52 5.01
CA THR A 130 18.43 -0.24 5.77
C THR A 130 17.87 -1.59 6.22
N ALA A 131 16.67 -1.62 6.76
CA ALA A 131 15.99 -2.85 7.16
C ALA A 131 15.72 -3.79 5.96
N SER A 132 15.42 -3.24 4.78
CA SER A 132 15.20 -4.05 3.57
C SER A 132 16.47 -4.76 3.11
N GLY A 133 17.64 -4.21 3.37
CA GLY A 133 18.93 -4.81 3.02
C GLY A 133 19.15 -6.16 3.69
N GLU A 134 18.87 -6.28 4.97
CA GLU A 134 18.93 -7.55 5.70
C GLU A 134 17.96 -8.58 5.12
N HIS A 135 16.78 -8.11 4.75
CA HIS A 135 15.74 -8.94 4.15
C HIS A 135 16.14 -9.49 2.77
N PHE A 136 16.84 -8.67 1.96
CA PHE A 136 17.43 -9.10 0.68
C PHE A 136 18.52 -10.14 0.90
N LEU A 137 19.46 -9.89 1.80
CA LEU A 137 20.53 -10.84 2.09
C LEU A 137 20.01 -12.19 2.57
N ALA A 138 19.02 -12.20 3.44
CA ALA A 138 18.38 -13.43 3.92
C ALA A 138 17.76 -14.29 2.81
N ARG A 139 17.53 -13.70 1.62
CA ARG A 139 17.05 -14.36 0.40
C ARG A 139 18.11 -14.57 -0.67
N GLY A 140 19.37 -14.28 -0.36
CA GLY A 140 20.49 -14.39 -1.29
C GLY A 140 20.53 -13.30 -2.36
N ILE A 141 19.79 -12.18 -2.19
CA ILE A 141 19.80 -11.05 -3.12
C ILE A 141 20.97 -10.13 -2.74
N LEU A 142 21.98 -10.08 -3.59
CA LEU A 142 23.19 -9.30 -3.38
C LEU A 142 23.24 -8.01 -4.20
N ALA A 143 22.35 -7.90 -5.19
CA ALA A 143 22.23 -6.69 -6.01
C ALA A 143 20.81 -6.61 -6.59
N PHE A 144 20.36 -5.38 -6.85
CA PHE A 144 19.11 -5.10 -7.57
C PHE A 144 19.21 -3.81 -8.37
N THR A 145 18.21 -3.56 -9.20
CA THR A 145 18.09 -2.33 -9.98
C THR A 145 16.80 -1.62 -9.60
N GLU A 146 16.89 -0.34 -9.23
CA GLU A 146 15.77 0.57 -9.08
C GLU A 146 15.60 1.36 -10.38
N MET A 147 14.42 1.23 -11.01
CA MET A 147 14.15 1.78 -12.35
C MET A 147 13.49 3.16 -12.32
N MET A 148 13.11 3.67 -11.16
CA MET A 148 12.34 4.91 -11.02
C MET A 148 12.84 5.79 -9.86
N ALA A 149 14.16 5.80 -9.62
CA ALA A 149 14.72 6.59 -8.55
C ALA A 149 14.68 8.10 -8.86
N ASP A 150 13.99 8.86 -8.03
CA ASP A 150 14.05 10.32 -8.06
C ASP A 150 15.24 10.87 -7.24
N TYR A 151 15.42 12.20 -7.25
CA TYR A 151 16.52 12.85 -6.51
C TYR A 151 16.44 12.63 -4.99
N ARG A 152 15.23 12.54 -4.42
CA ARG A 152 15.02 12.27 -3.00
C ARG A 152 15.46 10.85 -2.68
N GLN A 153 15.03 9.89 -3.47
CA GLN A 153 15.39 8.49 -3.32
C GLN A 153 16.88 8.26 -3.50
N LEU A 154 17.53 8.95 -4.45
CA LEU A 154 18.99 8.94 -4.57
C LEU A 154 19.69 9.36 -3.26
N GLY A 155 19.15 10.37 -2.57
CA GLY A 155 19.62 10.78 -1.24
C GLY A 155 19.47 9.68 -0.20
N VAL A 156 18.31 8.99 -0.18
CA VAL A 156 18.05 7.88 0.73
C VAL A 156 19.01 6.72 0.49
N TYR A 157 19.24 6.32 -0.76
CA TYR A 157 20.21 5.25 -1.09
C TYR A 157 21.64 5.61 -0.69
N ARG A 158 22.06 6.84 -0.90
CA ARG A 158 23.39 7.31 -0.47
C ARG A 158 23.56 7.26 1.04
N GLU A 159 22.56 7.72 1.78
CA GLU A 159 22.61 7.72 3.24
C GLU A 159 22.52 6.28 3.79
N ALA A 160 21.66 5.43 3.24
CA ALA A 160 21.60 4.02 3.61
C ALA A 160 22.97 3.32 3.37
N ALA A 161 23.60 3.57 2.22
CA ALA A 161 24.93 3.03 1.91
C ALA A 161 25.98 3.51 2.93
N ARG A 162 25.96 4.79 3.33
CA ARG A 162 26.83 5.34 4.36
C ARG A 162 26.62 4.67 5.73
N ARG A 163 25.38 4.23 6.02
CA ARG A 163 25.02 3.49 7.24
C ARG A 163 25.24 1.98 7.13
N GLY A 164 25.81 1.51 6.04
CA GLY A 164 26.16 0.09 5.87
C GLY A 164 25.11 -0.76 5.19
N PHE A 165 24.20 -0.16 4.36
CA PHE A 165 23.29 -0.93 3.53
C PHE A 165 24.06 -1.97 2.70
N PRO A 166 23.78 -3.28 2.86
CA PRO A 166 24.71 -4.31 2.46
C PRO A 166 24.52 -4.82 1.01
N VAL A 167 23.53 -4.26 0.29
CA VAL A 167 23.15 -4.73 -1.05
C VAL A 167 23.52 -3.68 -2.10
N ARG A 168 24.04 -4.11 -3.24
CA ARG A 168 24.35 -3.21 -4.35
C ARG A 168 23.07 -2.76 -5.05
N ALA A 169 22.83 -1.46 -5.16
CA ALA A 169 21.73 -0.88 -5.91
C ALA A 169 22.25 -0.16 -7.17
N GLY A 170 21.75 -0.52 -8.34
CA GLY A 170 21.82 0.26 -9.57
C GLY A 170 20.61 1.19 -9.63
N LEU A 171 20.83 2.49 -9.83
CA LEU A 171 19.77 3.50 -9.88
C LEU A 171 19.69 4.09 -11.28
N TYR A 172 18.47 4.21 -11.83
CA TYR A 172 18.16 4.73 -13.16
C TYR A 172 17.05 5.78 -13.10
#